data_317407d21cd13889333123d206d9570c
#
_entry.id   317407d21cd13889333123d206d9570c
#
_cell.length_a   1.000
_cell.length_b   1.000
_cell.length_c   1.000
_cell.angle_alpha   90.00
_cell.angle_beta   90.00
_cell.angle_gamma   90.00
#
_symmetry.space_group_name_H-M   'P 1'
#
loop_
_entity.id
_entity.type
_entity.pdbx_description
1 polymer ?
#
loop_
_entity_poly.entity_id
_entity_poly.type
_entity_poly.pdbx_seq_one_letter_code
_entity_poly.pdbx_strand_id
1 'polypeptide(L)'
;MIAGWNFAQLTDVVVHRVRNGEPMTDERNTARLVYSDGCRNPAYRVLAPFNPWRDGSNGLINNFDFRVFMFQSMESGDAIMITAKVMACVEEADCAPVRDTRANASYRISEVSTYTG
;
A
#
# COMPACT_ATOMS: atom_id res chain seq x y z
N MET A 1 29.68 -5.86 -2.97
CA MET A 1 28.36 -5.43 -3.00
C MET A 1 27.50 -6.20 -3.96
N ILE A 2 26.35 -6.52 -3.57
CA ILE A 2 25.49 -7.20 -4.38
C ILE A 2 24.82 -6.36 -5.36
N ALA A 3 24.61 -6.87 -6.48
CA ALA A 3 23.75 -6.24 -7.41
C ALA A 3 22.39 -6.21 -6.76
N GLY A 4 22.14 -5.19 -6.09
CA GLY A 4 20.95 -5.12 -5.34
C GLY A 4 19.79 -4.71 -6.15
N TRP A 5 18.70 -4.54 -5.41
CA TRP A 5 17.49 -4.01 -5.95
C TRP A 5 17.69 -2.52 -6.19
N ASN A 6 17.25 -2.03 -7.33
CA ASN A 6 17.42 -0.64 -7.70
C ASN A 6 16.12 0.14 -7.67
N PHE A 7 15.01 -0.57 -7.76
CA PHE A 7 13.68 0.05 -7.81
C PHE A 7 12.72 -0.67 -6.92
N ALA A 8 11.72 0.03 -6.44
CA ALA A 8 10.67 -0.55 -5.64
C ALA A 8 9.32 -0.01 -6.11
N GLN A 9 8.29 -0.79 -5.92
CA GLN A 9 6.93 -0.40 -6.23
C GLN A 9 6.04 -0.75 -5.05
N LEU A 10 5.25 0.21 -4.63
CA LEU A 10 4.28 0.01 -3.57
C LEU A 10 3.02 -0.61 -4.15
N THR A 11 2.57 -1.70 -3.56
CA THR A 11 1.36 -2.38 -4.01
C THR A 11 0.51 -2.78 -2.82
N ASP A 12 -0.74 -3.14 -3.10
CA ASP A 12 -1.62 -3.73 -2.09
C ASP A 12 -1.70 -2.94 -0.79
N VAL A 13 -1.90 -1.62 -0.90
CA VAL A 13 -2.10 -0.82 0.29
C VAL A 13 -3.53 -1.03 0.77
N VAL A 14 -3.67 -1.59 1.94
CA VAL A 14 -4.97 -1.95 2.51
C VAL A 14 -5.08 -1.41 3.92
N VAL A 15 -6.21 -0.81 4.22
CA VAL A 15 -6.50 -0.26 5.54
C VAL A 15 -7.58 -1.13 6.18
N HIS A 16 -7.33 -1.58 7.39
CA HIS A 16 -8.27 -2.38 8.16
C HIS A 16 -8.63 -1.67 9.45
N ARG A 17 -9.89 -1.84 9.85
CA ARG A 17 -10.29 -1.49 11.20
C ARG A 17 -9.77 -2.58 12.14
N VAL A 18 -9.26 -2.18 13.29
CA VAL A 18 -8.72 -3.09 14.28
C VAL A 18 -9.56 -2.98 15.55
N ARG A 19 -10.03 -4.09 16.03
CA ARG A 19 -10.78 -4.15 17.30
C ARG A 19 -10.18 -5.26 18.16
N ASN A 20 -9.90 -4.91 19.40
CA ASN A 20 -9.29 -5.87 20.35
C ASN A 20 -7.99 -6.48 19.82
N GLY A 21 -7.20 -5.66 19.11
CA GLY A 21 -5.93 -6.11 18.58
C GLY A 21 -6.00 -6.96 17.32
N GLU A 22 -7.20 -7.20 16.81
CA GLU A 22 -7.38 -8.03 15.62
C GLU A 22 -7.86 -7.20 14.45
N PRO A 23 -7.21 -7.32 13.28
CA PRO A 23 -7.71 -6.64 12.08
C PRO A 23 -8.98 -7.31 11.59
N MET A 24 -9.95 -6.47 11.24
CA MET A 24 -11.21 -6.94 10.68
C MET A 24 -11.05 -7.00 9.17
N THR A 25 -11.41 -8.13 8.60
CA THR A 25 -11.16 -8.39 7.17
C THR A 25 -12.41 -8.33 6.31
N ASP A 26 -13.57 -8.10 6.91
CA ASP A 26 -14.80 -7.99 6.14
C ASP A 26 -14.81 -6.70 5.34
N GLU A 27 -15.63 -6.66 4.33
CA GLU A 27 -15.68 -5.57 3.37
C GLU A 27 -15.98 -4.21 4.00
N ARG A 28 -16.80 -4.18 5.02
CA ARG A 28 -17.16 -2.95 5.69
C ARG A 28 -16.04 -2.32 6.49
N ASN A 29 -15.04 -3.12 6.84
CA ASN A 29 -13.95 -2.71 7.71
C ASN A 29 -12.60 -2.80 7.02
N THR A 30 -12.62 -2.86 5.69
CA THR A 30 -11.41 -2.97 4.88
C THR A 30 -11.51 -2.01 3.70
N ALA A 31 -10.44 -1.28 3.46
CA ALA A 31 -10.36 -0.39 2.30
C ALA A 31 -9.05 -0.66 1.57
N ARG A 32 -9.16 -1.13 0.34
CA ARG A 32 -7.98 -1.33 -0.50
C ARG A 32 -7.75 -0.08 -1.32
N LEU A 33 -6.71 0.63 -0.99
CA LEU A 33 -6.39 1.90 -1.62
C LEU A 33 -5.52 1.75 -2.87
N VAL A 34 -4.68 0.72 -2.89
CA VAL A 34 -3.81 0.43 -4.04
C VAL A 34 -3.91 -1.05 -4.36
N TYR A 35 -4.09 -1.35 -5.63
CA TYR A 35 -4.20 -2.73 -6.10
C TYR A 35 -2.83 -3.40 -6.25
N SER A 36 -2.86 -4.67 -6.59
CA SER A 36 -1.64 -5.47 -6.79
C SER A 36 -0.79 -4.97 -7.95
N ASP A 37 -1.37 -4.26 -8.89
CA ASP A 37 -0.64 -3.71 -10.03
C ASP A 37 0.01 -2.37 -9.73
N GLY A 38 -0.14 -1.87 -8.51
CA GLY A 38 0.44 -0.59 -8.11
C GLY A 38 -0.42 0.61 -8.42
N CYS A 39 -1.60 0.42 -8.97
CA CYS A 39 -2.50 1.51 -9.30
C CYS A 39 -3.47 1.78 -8.17
N ARG A 40 -3.78 3.05 -7.93
CA ARG A 40 -4.74 3.42 -6.91
C ARG A 40 -6.12 2.89 -7.26
N ASN A 41 -6.92 2.67 -6.24
CA ASN A 41 -8.31 2.27 -6.42
C ASN A 41 -9.17 3.51 -6.67
N PRO A 42 -9.78 3.64 -7.83
CA PRO A 42 -10.60 4.83 -8.15
C PRO A 42 -11.78 5.03 -7.21
N ALA A 43 -12.23 3.98 -6.55
CA ALA A 43 -13.34 4.10 -5.61
C ALA A 43 -12.99 5.00 -4.43
N TYR A 44 -11.70 5.16 -4.13
CA TYR A 44 -11.22 6.00 -3.04
C TYR A 44 -10.48 7.24 -3.54
N ARG A 45 -10.77 7.69 -4.75
CA ARG A 45 -10.06 8.83 -5.34
C ARG A 45 -10.13 10.13 -4.54
N VAL A 46 -11.16 10.29 -3.75
CA VAL A 46 -11.27 11.48 -2.90
C VAL A 46 -10.25 11.44 -1.78
N LEU A 47 -9.98 10.25 -1.26
CA LEU A 47 -9.02 10.06 -0.18
C LEU A 47 -7.60 9.93 -0.73
N ALA A 48 -7.44 9.27 -1.86
CA ALA A 48 -6.15 9.01 -2.48
C ALA A 48 -6.23 9.37 -3.97
N PRO A 49 -6.04 10.65 -4.31
CA PRO A 49 -6.24 11.11 -5.68
C PRO A 49 -5.13 10.71 -6.65
N PHE A 50 -3.96 10.31 -6.15
CA PHE A 50 -2.83 9.99 -7.01
C PHE A 50 -2.33 8.58 -6.79
N ASN A 51 -1.77 7.99 -7.83
CA ASN A 51 -1.05 6.72 -7.70
C ASN A 51 0.17 6.90 -6.81
N PRO A 52 0.67 5.83 -6.19
CA PRO A 52 1.97 5.89 -5.56
C PRO A 52 3.02 6.34 -6.59
N TRP A 53 4.02 7.06 -6.12
CA TRP A 53 5.07 7.52 -7.02
C TRP A 53 6.43 7.25 -6.44
N ARG A 54 7.41 7.07 -7.34
CA ARG A 54 8.77 6.79 -6.95
C ARG A 54 9.53 8.08 -6.77
N ASP A 55 10.39 8.12 -5.77
CA ASP A 55 11.26 9.27 -5.57
C ASP A 55 12.18 9.44 -6.75
N GLY A 56 12.36 10.68 -7.22
CA GLY A 56 13.17 10.96 -8.40
C GLY A 56 14.65 10.71 -8.20
N SER A 57 15.12 10.77 -6.95
CA SER A 57 16.55 10.59 -6.67
C SER A 57 16.90 9.20 -6.16
N ASN A 58 15.91 8.41 -5.77
CA ASN A 58 16.16 7.08 -5.26
C ASN A 58 15.01 6.15 -5.63
N GLY A 59 15.29 5.25 -6.56
CA GLY A 59 14.28 4.34 -7.07
C GLY A 59 13.71 3.37 -6.04
N LEU A 60 14.36 3.23 -4.90
CA LEU A 60 13.88 2.35 -3.84
C LEU A 60 12.87 3.02 -2.91
N ILE A 61 12.69 4.32 -3.04
CA ILE A 61 11.75 5.05 -2.21
C ILE A 61 10.45 5.27 -2.96
N ASN A 62 9.36 4.85 -2.35
CA ASN A 62 8.03 5.08 -2.88
C ASN A 62 7.24 5.94 -1.90
N ASN A 63 6.41 6.78 -2.46
CA ASN A 63 5.55 7.68 -1.69
C ASN A 63 4.11 7.43 -2.07
N PHE A 64 3.25 7.52 -1.09
CA PHE A 64 1.83 7.41 -1.32
C PHE A 64 1.11 8.24 -0.27
N ASP A 65 0.30 9.19 -0.73
CA ASP A 65 -0.45 10.06 0.17
C ASP A 65 -1.92 9.70 0.12
N PHE A 66 -2.52 9.66 1.28
CA PHE A 66 -3.96 9.56 1.36
C PHE A 66 -4.44 10.24 2.62
N ARG A 67 -5.71 10.65 2.61
CA ARG A 67 -6.30 11.29 3.78
C ARG A 67 -6.68 10.23 4.79
N VAL A 68 -6.42 10.53 6.04
CA VAL A 68 -6.85 9.67 7.14
C VAL A 68 -8.37 9.68 7.17
N PHE A 69 -8.95 8.52 7.37
CA PHE A 69 -10.38 8.37 7.42
C PHE A 69 -10.74 7.37 8.51
N MET A 70 -12.01 7.33 8.85
CA MET A 70 -12.53 6.38 9.83
C MET A 70 -13.60 5.54 9.17
N PHE A 71 -13.63 4.27 9.53
CA PHE A 71 -14.69 3.40 9.07
C PHE A 71 -15.98 3.77 9.79
N GLN A 72 -17.09 3.49 9.12
CA GLN A 72 -18.40 3.75 9.71
C GLN A 72 -18.55 2.96 10.99
N SER A 73 -19.12 3.60 11.99
CA SER A 73 -19.37 2.97 13.31
C SER A 73 -18.12 2.64 14.12
N MET A 74 -16.99 3.28 13.82
CA MET A 74 -15.81 3.12 14.67
C MET A 74 -16.09 3.71 16.04
N GLU A 75 -15.59 3.04 17.05
CA GLU A 75 -15.76 3.44 18.43
C GLU A 75 -14.44 3.89 19.02
N SER A 76 -14.53 4.58 20.15
CA SER A 76 -13.34 4.94 20.91
C SER A 76 -12.58 3.69 21.28
N GLY A 77 -11.27 3.70 21.02
CA GLY A 77 -10.43 2.52 21.27
C GLY A 77 -10.22 1.63 20.06
N ASP A 78 -11.01 1.79 19.01
CA ASP A 78 -10.72 1.10 17.76
C ASP A 78 -9.52 1.75 17.10
N ALA A 79 -8.80 0.98 16.31
CA ALA A 79 -7.61 1.46 15.62
C ALA A 79 -7.72 1.19 14.12
N ILE A 80 -6.83 1.80 13.38
CA ILE A 80 -6.70 1.55 11.94
C ILE A 80 -5.33 0.95 11.71
N MET A 81 -5.28 -0.15 10.98
CA MET A 81 -4.03 -0.78 10.58
C MET A 81 -3.85 -0.64 9.07
N ILE A 82 -2.70 -0.15 8.66
CA ILE A 82 -2.36 0.00 7.25
C ILE A 82 -1.30 -1.03 6.91
N THR A 83 -1.58 -1.84 5.91
CA THR A 83 -0.59 -2.78 5.39
C THR A 83 -0.27 -2.44 3.95
N ALA A 84 0.94 -2.72 3.55
CA ALA A 84 1.38 -2.49 2.18
C ALA A 84 2.41 -3.54 1.81
N LYS A 85 2.50 -3.83 0.53
CA LYS A 85 3.54 -4.69 0.00
C LYS A 85 4.46 -3.85 -0.84
N VAL A 86 5.73 -4.19 -0.83
CA VAL A 86 6.71 -3.56 -1.68
C VAL A 86 7.33 -4.63 -2.57
N MET A 87 7.26 -4.39 -3.86
CA MET A 87 7.90 -5.24 -4.84
C MET A 87 9.21 -4.58 -5.23
N ALA A 88 10.30 -5.31 -5.15
CA ALA A 88 11.62 -4.80 -5.48
C ALA A 88 12.09 -5.38 -6.80
N CYS A 89 12.69 -4.55 -7.63
CA CYS A 89 13.14 -4.94 -8.96
C CYS A 89 14.52 -4.40 -9.25
N VAL A 90 15.26 -5.09 -10.11
CA VAL A 90 16.54 -4.60 -10.59
C VAL A 90 16.31 -3.61 -11.73
N GLU A 91 15.39 -3.93 -12.62
CA GLU A 91 15.06 -3.07 -13.77
C GLU A 91 13.79 -2.30 -13.51
N GLU A 92 13.78 -1.05 -13.91
CA GLU A 92 12.64 -0.17 -13.69
C GLU A 92 11.36 -0.72 -14.33
N ALA A 93 11.48 -1.29 -15.50
CA ALA A 93 10.32 -1.80 -16.23
C ALA A 93 9.58 -2.90 -15.48
N ASP A 94 10.29 -3.65 -14.66
CA ASP A 94 9.68 -4.73 -13.90
C ASP A 94 8.90 -4.23 -12.69
N CYS A 95 9.12 -3.00 -12.31
CA CYS A 95 8.42 -2.36 -11.20
C CYS A 95 7.47 -1.25 -11.66
N ALA A 96 7.20 -1.17 -12.94
CA ALA A 96 6.26 -0.18 -13.43
C ALA A 96 4.84 -0.60 -13.09
N PRO A 97 3.96 0.34 -12.81
CA PRO A 97 2.57 0.02 -12.50
C PRO A 97 1.84 -0.34 -13.78
N VAL A 98 2.13 -1.53 -14.29
CA VAL A 98 1.50 -2.03 -15.49
C VAL A 98 0.71 -3.26 -15.18
N ARG A 99 -0.19 -3.57 -16.06
CA ARG A 99 -1.03 -4.74 -15.92
C ARG A 99 -0.32 -6.04 -16.17
N ASP A 100 0.86 -5.93 -16.74
CA ASP A 100 1.64 -7.12 -17.04
C ASP A 100 2.32 -7.59 -15.77
N THR A 101 1.97 -8.76 -15.33
CA THR A 101 2.47 -9.30 -14.09
C THR A 101 3.70 -10.16 -14.29
N ARG A 102 4.71 -9.64 -14.93
CA ARG A 102 5.94 -10.40 -15.04
C ARG A 102 6.52 -10.64 -13.68
N ALA A 103 6.91 -11.83 -13.47
CA ALA A 103 7.25 -12.25 -12.15
C ALA A 103 8.72 -12.23 -11.83
N ASN A 104 9.41 -11.20 -12.17
CA ASN A 104 10.83 -11.12 -11.84
C ASN A 104 11.06 -10.39 -10.53
N ALA A 105 10.03 -10.28 -9.73
CA ALA A 105 10.10 -9.47 -8.54
C ALA A 105 9.81 -10.29 -7.31
N SER A 106 10.38 -9.85 -6.20
CA SER A 106 10.09 -10.42 -4.90
C SER A 106 9.11 -9.53 -4.18
N TYR A 107 8.25 -10.14 -3.39
CA TYR A 107 7.30 -9.42 -2.58
C TYR A 107 7.67 -9.56 -1.13
N ARG A 108 7.45 -8.50 -0.39
CA ARG A 108 7.47 -8.60 1.05
C ARG A 108 6.69 -7.45 1.63
N ILE A 109 6.16 -7.66 2.81
CA ILE A 109 5.47 -6.63 3.54
C ILE A 109 6.55 -5.75 4.15
N SER A 110 6.56 -4.47 3.79
CA SER A 110 7.58 -3.57 4.26
C SER A 110 7.21 -2.84 5.52
N GLU A 111 5.93 -2.64 5.73
CA GLU A 111 5.51 -1.82 6.85
C GLU A 111 4.09 -2.14 7.27
N VAL A 112 3.87 -2.11 8.57
CA VAL A 112 2.54 -2.18 9.14
C VAL A 112 2.44 -1.08 10.17
N SER A 113 1.46 -0.20 10.02
CA SER A 113 1.24 0.90 10.94
C SER A 113 -0.15 0.85 11.52
N THR A 114 -0.27 1.17 12.79
CA THR A 114 -1.55 1.20 13.47
C THR A 114 -1.77 2.58 14.06
N TYR A 115 -2.93 3.14 13.79
CA TYR A 115 -3.30 4.44 14.32
C TYR A 115 -4.54 4.28 15.19
N THR A 116 -4.47 4.84 16.39
CA THR A 116 -5.58 4.78 17.34
C THR A 116 -6.48 5.98 17.15
N GLY A 117 -7.76 5.73 17.03
CA GLY A 117 -8.75 6.78 16.82
C GLY A 117 -9.18 7.47 18.10
#